data_17d3aa8cf2d8c1e9aeea8e67121cd9e8
#
_entry.id   17d3aa8cf2d8c1e9aeea8e67121cd9e8
#
_cell.length_a   1.000
_cell.length_b   1.000
_cell.length_c   1.000
_cell.angle_alpha   90.00
_cell.angle_beta   90.00
_cell.angle_gamma   90.00
#
_symmetry.space_group_name_H-M   'P 1'
#
loop_
_entity.id
_entity.type
_entity.pdbx_description
1 polymer ?
#
loop_
_entity_poly.entity_id
_entity_poly.type
_entity_poly.pdbx_seq_one_letter_code
_entity_poly.pdbx_strand_id
1 'polypeptide(L)'
;MNLFETEDPLKPRLWVGIDPGKSGGIVAMNNECQMKKWIIPLVGDSIDMKTLYDIFTPLKEKYAVTLILEEVHSIYGTSAGSNFTFGFVCGAIEAIVISHGFKLIKIAPKKWQAEIWQNSDIQYKPVEPGKTKKQVNTKLTSLICAKRLFPNFDFRKSDSKRVTKDHDGIVDACLLAETGRRKNW
;
A
#
# COMPACT_ATOMS: atom_id res chain seq x y z
N MET A 1 32.81 11.91 -4.53
CA MET A 1 31.88 11.24 -3.64
C MET A 1 30.49 11.74 -4.02
N ASN A 2 29.69 10.87 -4.65
CA ASN A 2 28.41 11.29 -5.20
C ASN A 2 27.40 11.37 -4.07
N LEU A 3 26.96 12.58 -3.70
CA LEU A 3 26.06 12.85 -2.56
C LEU A 3 24.64 12.29 -2.74
N PHE A 4 24.36 11.60 -3.88
CA PHE A 4 23.03 11.15 -4.27
C PHE A 4 22.92 9.64 -4.56
N GLU A 5 23.96 8.85 -4.27
CA GLU A 5 23.84 7.40 -4.37
C GLU A 5 23.12 6.85 -3.13
N THR A 6 21.86 6.52 -3.30
CA THR A 6 20.97 6.11 -2.21
C THR A 6 20.83 4.58 -2.06
N GLU A 7 21.39 3.79 -2.96
CA GLU A 7 21.35 2.32 -2.87
C GLU A 7 22.73 1.78 -2.49
N ASP A 8 22.81 1.14 -1.31
CA ASP A 8 23.94 0.31 -0.95
C ASP A 8 23.84 -1.00 -1.76
N PRO A 9 24.73 -1.26 -2.74
CA PRO A 9 24.63 -2.42 -3.61
C PRO A 9 24.80 -3.76 -2.88
N LEU A 10 25.18 -3.73 -1.62
CA LEU A 10 25.34 -4.92 -0.77
C LEU A 10 24.07 -5.27 0.01
N LYS A 11 23.08 -4.36 0.06
CA LYS A 11 21.83 -4.65 0.77
C LYS A 11 20.81 -5.35 -0.12
N PRO A 12 20.10 -6.37 0.41
CA PRO A 12 19.01 -7.01 -0.32
C PRO A 12 17.87 -6.00 -0.54
N ARG A 13 17.22 -6.11 -1.68
CA ARG A 13 16.10 -5.22 -2.05
C ARG A 13 14.83 -5.53 -1.26
N LEU A 14 14.11 -4.47 -0.91
CA LEU A 14 12.81 -4.55 -0.26
C LEU A 14 11.85 -3.53 -0.88
N TRP A 15 10.70 -4.00 -1.33
CA TRP A 15 9.61 -3.14 -1.80
C TRP A 15 8.58 -2.98 -0.70
N VAL A 16 8.23 -1.74 -0.41
CA VAL A 16 7.24 -1.43 0.62
C VAL A 16 6.08 -0.71 -0.04
N GLY A 17 4.94 -1.38 -0.14
CA GLY A 17 3.70 -0.78 -0.61
C GLY A 17 2.96 -0.11 0.54
N ILE A 18 2.39 1.07 0.28
CA ILE A 18 1.55 1.79 1.24
C ILE A 18 0.25 2.25 0.57
N ASP A 19 -0.87 1.82 1.12
CA ASP A 19 -2.17 2.44 0.92
C ASP A 19 -2.34 3.52 1.99
N PRO A 20 -2.31 4.84 1.62
CA PRO A 20 -2.37 5.91 2.59
C PRO A 20 -3.80 6.18 3.03
N GLY A 21 -4.08 6.09 4.30
CA GLY A 21 -5.38 6.39 4.88
C GLY A 21 -5.46 5.91 6.32
N LYS A 22 -6.47 6.37 7.08
CA LYS A 22 -6.69 5.87 8.45
C LYS A 22 -6.97 4.36 8.48
N SER A 23 -7.55 3.83 7.44
CA SER A 23 -7.77 2.38 7.26
C SER A 23 -6.80 1.79 6.27
N GLY A 24 -5.66 2.43 6.05
CA GLY A 24 -4.65 1.97 5.13
C GLY A 24 -3.77 0.85 5.70
N GLY A 25 -2.83 0.40 4.87
CA GLY A 25 -1.91 -0.67 5.21
C GLY A 25 -0.51 -0.41 4.69
N ILE A 26 0.43 -1.15 5.26
CA ILE A 26 1.83 -1.20 4.85
C ILE A 26 2.20 -2.67 4.67
N VAL A 27 2.81 -3.01 3.54
CA VAL A 27 3.36 -4.34 3.30
C VAL A 27 4.77 -4.22 2.76
N ALA A 28 5.73 -4.83 3.45
CA ALA A 28 7.10 -4.98 2.98
C ALA A 28 7.26 -6.37 2.35
N MET A 29 7.89 -6.45 1.19
CA MET A 29 8.08 -7.66 0.40
C MET A 29 9.50 -7.74 -0.17
N ASN A 30 10.18 -8.86 0.01
CA ASN A 30 11.49 -9.11 -0.59
C ASN A 30 11.39 -9.86 -1.95
N ASN A 31 12.52 -10.20 -2.55
CA ASN A 31 12.57 -10.93 -3.83
C ASN A 31 11.87 -12.30 -3.77
N GLU A 32 11.97 -12.99 -2.65
CA GLU A 32 11.39 -14.33 -2.42
C GLU A 32 9.91 -14.27 -2.04
N CYS A 33 9.29 -13.08 -2.12
CA CYS A 33 7.91 -12.82 -1.71
C CYS A 33 7.66 -13.13 -0.21
N GLN A 34 8.68 -13.07 0.62
CA GLN A 34 8.48 -13.05 2.07
C GLN A 34 7.96 -11.67 2.46
N MET A 35 6.89 -11.65 3.25
CA MET A 35 6.16 -10.42 3.52
C MET A 35 5.97 -10.17 5.01
N LYS A 36 5.97 -8.88 5.36
CA LYS A 36 5.54 -8.37 6.66
C LYS A 36 4.52 -7.27 6.47
N LYS A 37 3.48 -7.28 7.30
CA LYS A 37 2.35 -6.35 7.19
C LYS A 37 2.17 -5.53 8.45
N TRP A 38 1.64 -4.31 8.29
CA TRP A 38 1.18 -3.44 9.38
C TRP A 38 -0.06 -2.68 8.88
N ILE A 39 -0.91 -2.27 9.81
CA ILE A 39 -1.90 -1.21 9.55
C ILE A 39 -1.22 0.15 9.76
N ILE A 40 -1.76 1.19 9.15
CA ILE A 40 -1.28 2.55 9.45
C ILE A 40 -1.49 2.82 10.95
N PRO A 41 -0.40 3.12 11.69
CA PRO A 41 -0.52 3.34 13.13
C PRO A 41 -1.24 4.64 13.44
N LEU A 42 -2.15 4.61 14.41
CA LEU A 42 -2.95 5.76 14.83
C LEU A 42 -2.84 5.98 16.35
N VAL A 43 -2.86 7.25 16.74
CA VAL A 43 -3.11 7.71 18.12
C VAL A 43 -4.40 8.53 18.08
N GLY A 44 -5.46 7.99 18.66
CA GLY A 44 -6.81 8.54 18.47
C GLY A 44 -7.18 8.56 16.99
N ASP A 45 -7.49 9.74 16.47
CA ASP A 45 -7.88 9.95 15.08
C ASP A 45 -6.72 10.43 14.18
N SER A 46 -5.51 10.55 14.73
CA SER A 46 -4.34 11.05 14.01
C SER A 46 -3.33 9.94 13.72
N ILE A 47 -2.54 10.12 12.66
CA ILE A 47 -1.44 9.19 12.38
C ILE A 47 -0.40 9.25 13.50
N ASP A 48 0.03 8.09 13.99
CA ASP A 48 1.15 7.97 14.92
C ASP A 48 2.48 7.97 14.14
N MET A 49 3.01 9.17 13.93
CA MET A 49 4.26 9.37 13.19
C MET A 49 5.45 8.70 13.85
N LYS A 50 5.48 8.64 15.19
CA LYS A 50 6.56 7.99 15.93
C LYS A 50 6.60 6.49 15.65
N THR A 51 5.46 5.82 15.80
CA THR A 51 5.35 4.40 15.50
C THR A 51 5.62 4.11 14.03
N LEU A 52 5.15 4.96 13.10
CA LEU A 52 5.44 4.80 11.68
C LEU A 52 6.95 4.93 11.39
N TYR A 53 7.61 5.92 11.99
CA TYR A 53 9.06 6.09 11.90
C TYR A 53 9.81 4.85 12.41
N ASP A 54 9.39 4.33 13.56
CA ASP A 54 10.00 3.13 14.17
C ASP A 54 9.80 1.86 13.34
N ILE A 55 8.72 1.75 12.57
CA ILE A 55 8.51 0.65 11.61
C ILE A 55 9.58 0.68 10.51
N PHE A 56 9.95 1.86 10.01
CA PHE A 56 10.86 2.00 8.88
C PHE A 56 12.35 1.95 9.27
N THR A 57 12.70 2.36 10.48
CA THR A 57 14.09 2.40 10.95
C THR A 57 14.84 1.07 10.76
N PRO A 58 14.32 -0.10 11.21
CA PRO A 58 15.02 -1.37 11.01
C PRO A 58 15.06 -1.82 9.54
N LEU A 59 14.16 -1.32 8.70
CA LEU A 59 14.18 -1.63 7.26
C LEU A 59 15.35 -0.93 6.58
N LYS A 60 15.61 0.35 6.92
CA LYS A 60 16.75 1.12 6.41
C LYS A 60 18.09 0.45 6.72
N GLU A 61 18.23 -0.11 7.91
CA GLU A 61 19.48 -0.73 8.33
C GLU A 61 19.80 -1.98 7.52
N LYS A 62 18.77 -2.76 7.14
CA LYS A 62 18.90 -4.11 6.57
C LYS A 62 18.75 -4.18 5.07
N TYR A 63 18.05 -3.22 4.46
CA TYR A 63 17.59 -3.33 3.07
C TYR A 63 17.82 -2.05 2.26
N ALA A 64 18.00 -2.23 0.94
CA ALA A 64 17.78 -1.17 -0.04
C ALA A 64 16.27 -1.07 -0.29
N VAL A 65 15.63 -0.04 0.30
CA VAL A 65 14.17 0.08 0.33
C VAL A 65 13.68 0.97 -0.80
N THR A 66 12.77 0.43 -1.62
CA THR A 66 11.91 1.23 -2.51
C THR A 66 10.51 1.23 -1.97
N LEU A 67 9.96 2.40 -1.71
CA LEU A 67 8.61 2.57 -1.22
C LEU A 67 7.67 2.97 -2.37
N ILE A 68 6.55 2.27 -2.47
CA ILE A 68 5.51 2.49 -3.47
C ILE A 68 4.28 3.03 -2.75
N LEU A 69 3.97 4.31 -2.96
CA LEU A 69 2.84 5.00 -2.37
C LEU A 69 1.73 5.17 -3.41
N GLU A 70 0.51 4.83 -3.05
CA GLU A 70 -0.63 5.13 -3.90
C GLU A 70 -0.81 6.66 -4.02
N GLU A 71 -0.79 7.15 -5.25
CA GLU A 71 -1.02 8.56 -5.56
C GLU A 71 -2.51 8.81 -5.71
N VAL A 72 -3.13 9.32 -4.65
CA VAL A 72 -4.54 9.70 -4.65
C VAL A 72 -4.64 11.22 -4.58
N HIS A 73 -5.32 11.79 -5.56
CA HIS A 73 -5.69 13.21 -5.53
C HIS A 73 -6.94 13.43 -4.65
N SER A 74 -7.37 14.69 -4.49
CA SER A 74 -8.59 14.98 -3.74
C SER A 74 -9.77 14.11 -4.18
N ILE A 75 -10.43 13.48 -3.23
CA ILE A 75 -11.55 12.58 -3.50
C ILE A 75 -12.80 13.43 -3.72
N TYR A 76 -13.29 13.44 -4.95
CA TYR A 76 -14.53 14.14 -5.27
C TYR A 76 -15.71 13.55 -4.48
N GLY A 77 -16.54 14.44 -3.89
CA GLY A 77 -17.71 14.01 -3.11
C GLY A 77 -17.43 13.72 -1.63
N THR A 78 -16.19 13.89 -1.15
CA THR A 78 -15.88 13.87 0.28
C THR A 78 -15.82 15.29 0.85
N SER A 79 -15.96 15.41 2.19
CA SER A 79 -15.87 16.72 2.86
C SER A 79 -14.46 17.32 2.75
N ALA A 80 -14.36 18.65 2.84
CA ALA A 80 -13.08 19.36 2.88
C ALA A 80 -12.20 18.84 4.04
N GLY A 81 -12.78 18.58 5.21
CA GLY A 81 -12.08 18.03 6.37
C GLY A 81 -11.50 16.63 6.12
N SER A 82 -12.25 15.77 5.41
CA SER A 82 -11.76 14.44 5.04
C SER A 82 -10.60 14.51 4.05
N ASN A 83 -10.68 15.39 3.05
CA ASN A 83 -9.60 15.62 2.09
C ASN A 83 -8.36 16.21 2.77
N PHE A 84 -8.53 17.15 3.71
CA PHE A 84 -7.44 17.71 4.50
C PHE A 84 -6.73 16.63 5.33
N THR A 85 -7.49 15.83 6.07
CA THR A 85 -6.94 14.73 6.88
C THR A 85 -6.19 13.72 6.02
N PHE A 86 -6.74 13.36 4.86
CA PHE A 86 -6.09 12.44 3.92
C PHE A 86 -4.77 13.02 3.38
N GLY A 87 -4.79 14.30 2.94
CA GLY A 87 -3.57 14.99 2.49
C GLY A 87 -2.50 15.09 3.56
N PHE A 88 -2.89 15.34 4.82
CA PHE A 88 -1.97 15.34 5.96
C PHE A 88 -1.31 13.97 6.17
N VAL A 89 -2.09 12.88 6.11
CA VAL A 89 -1.55 11.51 6.24
C VAL A 89 -0.55 11.21 5.12
N CYS A 90 -0.88 11.55 3.88
CA CYS A 90 0.02 11.36 2.75
C CYS A 90 1.32 12.16 2.93
N GLY A 91 1.24 13.43 3.30
CA GLY A 91 2.40 14.28 3.54
C GLY A 91 3.28 13.78 4.70
N ALA A 92 2.67 13.30 5.79
CA ALA A 92 3.39 12.70 6.91
C ALA A 92 4.16 11.44 6.50
N ILE A 93 3.52 10.55 5.73
CA ILE A 93 4.16 9.35 5.19
C ILE A 93 5.34 9.74 4.29
N GLU A 94 5.13 10.65 3.34
CA GLU A 94 6.18 11.12 2.42
C GLU A 94 7.38 11.71 3.19
N ALA A 95 7.13 12.56 4.18
CA ALA A 95 8.16 13.18 5.00
C ALA A 95 9.01 12.12 5.74
N ILE A 96 8.36 11.12 6.35
CA ILE A 96 9.05 10.03 7.05
C ILE A 96 9.87 9.17 6.08
N VAL A 97 9.32 8.86 4.91
CA VAL A 97 10.01 8.08 3.87
C VAL A 97 11.27 8.80 3.39
N ILE A 98 11.14 10.09 3.10
CA ILE A 98 12.26 10.93 2.66
C ILE A 98 13.32 11.05 3.76
N SER A 99 12.91 11.22 5.03
CA SER A 99 13.86 11.32 6.16
C SER A 99 14.69 10.06 6.39
N HIS A 100 14.15 8.88 5.98
CA HIS A 100 14.90 7.63 5.99
C HIS A 100 15.82 7.48 4.76
N GLY A 101 15.72 8.36 3.77
CA GLY A 101 16.47 8.26 2.51
C GLY A 101 16.00 7.10 1.62
N PHE A 102 14.75 6.68 1.74
CA PHE A 102 14.18 5.65 0.88
C PHE A 102 13.85 6.21 -0.51
N LYS A 103 14.00 5.38 -1.52
CA LYS A 103 13.46 5.67 -2.85
C LYS A 103 11.95 5.67 -2.78
N LEU A 104 11.31 6.77 -3.18
CA LEU A 104 9.87 6.93 -3.19
C LEU A 104 9.34 6.92 -4.62
N ILE A 105 8.38 6.05 -4.89
CA ILE A 105 7.63 6.00 -6.14
C ILE A 105 6.16 6.23 -5.83
N LYS A 106 5.56 7.19 -6.49
CA LYS A 106 4.12 7.49 -6.42
C LYS A 106 3.45 6.94 -7.66
N ILE A 107 2.37 6.20 -7.50
CA ILE A 107 1.66 5.55 -8.61
C ILE A 107 0.15 5.70 -8.47
N ALA A 108 -0.50 6.18 -9.52
CA ALA A 108 -1.96 6.30 -9.53
C ALA A 108 -2.66 4.92 -9.51
N PRO A 109 -3.83 4.79 -8.84
CA PRO A 109 -4.57 3.53 -8.70
C PRO A 109 -4.75 2.78 -10.02
N LYS A 110 -5.23 3.45 -11.06
CA LYS A 110 -5.45 2.81 -12.38
C LYS A 110 -4.19 2.23 -12.99
N LYS A 111 -3.02 2.79 -12.72
CA LYS A 111 -1.75 2.33 -13.30
C LYS A 111 -1.28 1.03 -12.66
N TRP A 112 -1.29 0.94 -11.32
CA TRP A 112 -0.87 -0.31 -10.68
C TRP A 112 -1.94 -1.42 -10.84
N GLN A 113 -3.23 -1.07 -10.84
CA GLN A 113 -4.32 -2.00 -11.11
C GLN A 113 -4.19 -2.64 -12.50
N ALA A 114 -3.92 -1.83 -13.53
CA ALA A 114 -3.71 -2.34 -14.90
C ALA A 114 -2.48 -3.25 -15.02
N GLU A 115 -1.46 -3.07 -14.17
CA GLU A 115 -0.26 -3.90 -14.16
C GLU A 115 -0.50 -5.28 -13.52
N ILE A 116 -1.37 -5.34 -12.50
CA ILE A 116 -1.43 -6.50 -11.62
C ILE A 116 -2.69 -7.34 -11.79
N TRP A 117 -3.82 -6.70 -12.11
CA TRP A 117 -5.09 -7.41 -12.29
C TRP A 117 -5.14 -8.17 -13.60
N GLN A 118 -5.70 -9.36 -13.57
CA GLN A 118 -6.06 -10.14 -14.76
C GLN A 118 -7.57 -10.07 -15.00
N ASN A 119 -8.00 -10.38 -16.21
CA ASN A 119 -9.44 -10.40 -16.54
C ASN A 119 -10.24 -11.35 -15.63
N SER A 120 -9.62 -12.46 -15.20
CA SER A 120 -10.22 -13.41 -14.26
C SER A 120 -10.43 -12.84 -12.85
N ASP A 121 -9.71 -11.80 -12.47
CA ASP A 121 -9.84 -11.18 -11.15
C ASP A 121 -11.01 -10.18 -11.10
N ILE A 122 -11.42 -9.65 -12.27
CA ILE A 122 -12.37 -8.52 -12.36
C ILE A 122 -13.76 -8.92 -11.86
N GLN A 123 -14.21 -8.20 -10.85
CA GLN A 123 -15.54 -8.32 -10.28
C GLN A 123 -16.32 -7.03 -10.52
N TYR A 124 -17.62 -7.16 -10.70
CA TYR A 124 -18.51 -6.02 -10.91
C TYR A 124 -19.45 -5.85 -9.72
N LYS A 125 -19.77 -4.60 -9.43
CA LYS A 125 -20.85 -4.28 -8.48
C LYS A 125 -22.19 -4.70 -9.07
N PRO A 126 -23.18 -5.05 -8.23
CA PRO A 126 -24.55 -5.21 -8.70
C PRO A 126 -25.01 -3.96 -9.49
N VAL A 127 -25.68 -4.18 -10.60
CA VAL A 127 -26.20 -3.07 -11.42
C VAL A 127 -27.41 -2.49 -10.70
N GLU A 128 -27.35 -1.18 -10.38
CA GLU A 128 -28.49 -0.49 -9.77
C GLU A 128 -29.66 -0.39 -10.77
N PRO A 129 -30.90 -0.46 -10.29
CA PRO A 129 -32.07 -0.28 -11.16
C PRO A 129 -31.98 1.00 -11.99
N GLY A 130 -32.16 0.91 -13.29
CA GLY A 130 -32.10 2.05 -14.24
C GLY A 130 -30.69 2.40 -14.73
N LYS A 131 -29.64 1.76 -14.26
CA LYS A 131 -28.29 1.92 -14.80
C LYS A 131 -27.90 0.77 -15.70
N THR A 132 -27.30 1.05 -16.84
CA THR A 132 -26.83 0.02 -17.81
C THR A 132 -25.33 -0.25 -17.69
N LYS A 133 -24.56 0.68 -17.11
CA LYS A 133 -23.10 0.61 -17.04
C LYS A 133 -22.63 -0.21 -15.83
N LYS A 134 -21.93 -1.31 -16.10
CA LYS A 134 -21.24 -2.10 -15.05
C LYS A 134 -20.09 -1.31 -14.43
N GLN A 135 -20.04 -1.27 -13.11
CA GLN A 135 -18.93 -0.70 -12.35
C GLN A 135 -18.06 -1.80 -11.76
N VAL A 136 -16.73 -1.70 -11.92
CA VAL A 136 -15.80 -2.62 -11.28
C VAL A 136 -15.87 -2.45 -9.75
N ASN A 137 -15.97 -3.58 -9.05
CA ASN A 137 -15.80 -3.64 -7.60
C ASN A 137 -14.32 -3.74 -7.30
N THR A 138 -13.64 -2.60 -7.19
CA THR A 138 -12.19 -2.53 -7.02
C THR A 138 -11.70 -3.30 -5.81
N LYS A 139 -12.37 -3.21 -4.67
CA LYS A 139 -12.01 -3.91 -3.42
C LYS A 139 -12.05 -5.43 -3.59
N LEU A 140 -13.11 -5.95 -4.17
CA LEU A 140 -13.24 -7.40 -4.38
C LEU A 140 -12.27 -7.89 -5.45
N THR A 141 -12.04 -7.09 -6.49
CA THR A 141 -11.06 -7.39 -7.55
C THR A 141 -9.65 -7.44 -6.97
N SER A 142 -9.23 -6.43 -6.19
CA SER A 142 -7.94 -6.43 -5.50
C SER A 142 -7.78 -7.65 -4.59
N LEU A 143 -8.80 -7.99 -3.82
CA LEU A 143 -8.75 -9.13 -2.90
C LEU A 143 -8.56 -10.47 -3.65
N ILE A 144 -9.31 -10.69 -4.74
CA ILE A 144 -9.19 -11.90 -5.56
C ILE A 144 -7.79 -11.98 -6.18
N CYS A 145 -7.31 -10.86 -6.74
CA CYS A 145 -5.97 -10.76 -7.29
C CYS A 145 -4.90 -11.09 -6.24
N ALA A 146 -4.98 -10.48 -5.05
CA ALA A 146 -4.02 -10.70 -3.97
C ALA A 146 -4.01 -12.16 -3.50
N LYS A 147 -5.17 -12.79 -3.34
CA LYS A 147 -5.28 -14.22 -2.98
C LYS A 147 -4.79 -15.16 -4.09
N ARG A 148 -4.94 -14.80 -5.34
CA ARG A 148 -4.36 -15.53 -6.47
C ARG A 148 -2.84 -15.48 -6.45
N LEU A 149 -2.27 -14.32 -6.18
CA LEU A 149 -0.81 -14.14 -6.16
C LEU A 149 -0.16 -14.70 -4.88
N PHE A 150 -0.83 -14.53 -3.74
CA PHE A 150 -0.30 -14.87 -2.42
C PHE A 150 -1.31 -15.67 -1.60
N PRO A 151 -1.64 -16.91 -2.00
CA PRO A 151 -2.71 -17.71 -1.39
C PRO A 151 -2.47 -18.03 0.09
N ASN A 152 -1.22 -18.05 0.53
CA ASN A 152 -0.83 -18.37 1.91
C ASN A 152 -0.61 -17.12 2.78
N PHE A 153 -0.75 -15.91 2.24
CA PHE A 153 -0.57 -14.68 3.02
C PHE A 153 -1.86 -14.31 3.75
N ASP A 154 -1.73 -13.96 5.02
CA ASP A 154 -2.86 -13.52 5.83
C ASP A 154 -3.11 -12.01 5.67
N PHE A 155 -4.19 -11.65 4.99
CA PHE A 155 -4.59 -10.26 4.75
C PHE A 155 -5.39 -9.62 5.89
N ARG A 156 -5.64 -10.32 6.99
CA ARG A 156 -6.35 -9.74 8.15
C ARG A 156 -5.47 -8.72 8.87
N LYS A 157 -6.10 -7.75 9.53
CA LYS A 157 -5.38 -6.72 10.28
C LYS A 157 -4.70 -7.24 11.56
N SER A 158 -5.08 -8.43 12.02
CA SER A 158 -4.57 -9.06 13.23
C SER A 158 -4.68 -10.56 13.12
N ASP A 159 -3.74 -11.29 13.71
CA ASP A 159 -3.73 -12.75 13.77
C ASP A 159 -4.74 -13.31 14.80
N SER A 160 -5.47 -12.44 15.48
CA SER A 160 -6.53 -12.84 16.40
C SER A 160 -7.63 -13.64 15.69
N LYS A 161 -8.03 -14.77 16.24
CA LYS A 161 -9.14 -15.60 15.74
C LYS A 161 -10.49 -14.85 15.66
N ARG A 162 -10.63 -13.73 16.37
CA ARG A 162 -11.83 -12.87 16.32
C ARG A 162 -11.88 -12.00 15.07
N VAL A 163 -10.73 -11.77 14.39
CA VAL A 163 -10.65 -11.00 13.16
C VAL A 163 -10.66 -11.97 11.99
N THR A 164 -11.79 -12.08 11.31
CA THR A 164 -11.97 -13.03 10.20
C THR A 164 -11.95 -12.36 8.83
N LYS A 165 -12.14 -11.04 8.78
CA LYS A 165 -12.22 -10.29 7.52
C LYS A 165 -10.85 -9.80 7.07
N ASP A 166 -10.57 -9.99 5.78
CA ASP A 166 -9.42 -9.39 5.11
C ASP A 166 -9.49 -7.86 5.16
N HIS A 167 -8.34 -7.20 5.26
CA HIS A 167 -8.24 -5.76 5.42
C HIS A 167 -7.86 -5.11 4.09
N ASP A 168 -8.76 -4.29 3.54
CA ASP A 168 -8.61 -3.68 2.22
C ASP A 168 -7.26 -2.97 2.05
N GLY A 169 -6.84 -2.16 3.03
CA GLY A 169 -5.58 -1.43 2.96
C GLY A 169 -4.33 -2.33 2.97
N ILE A 170 -4.37 -3.51 3.63
CA ILE A 170 -3.28 -4.49 3.56
C ILE A 170 -3.25 -5.16 2.18
N VAL A 171 -4.43 -5.42 1.61
CA VAL A 171 -4.56 -5.98 0.26
C VAL A 171 -3.94 -5.04 -0.77
N ASP A 172 -4.34 -3.77 -0.78
CA ASP A 172 -3.85 -2.79 -1.75
C ASP A 172 -2.35 -2.49 -1.53
N ALA A 173 -1.88 -2.38 -0.28
CA ALA A 173 -0.45 -2.25 0.02
C ALA A 173 0.37 -3.44 -0.47
N CYS A 174 -0.14 -4.67 -0.36
CA CYS A 174 0.51 -5.86 -0.88
C CYS A 174 0.65 -5.81 -2.41
N LEU A 175 -0.41 -5.42 -3.12
CA LEU A 175 -0.40 -5.30 -4.57
C LEU A 175 0.51 -4.16 -5.06
N LEU A 176 0.61 -3.07 -4.30
CA LEU A 176 1.57 -1.99 -4.56
C LEU A 176 3.02 -2.48 -4.42
N ALA A 177 3.35 -3.20 -3.34
CA ALA A 177 4.67 -3.80 -3.16
C ALA A 177 5.03 -4.75 -4.30
N GLU A 178 4.09 -5.64 -4.69
CA GLU A 178 4.26 -6.56 -5.82
C GLU A 178 4.44 -5.82 -7.15
N THR A 179 3.73 -4.71 -7.36
CA THR A 179 3.93 -3.86 -8.55
C THR A 179 5.36 -3.33 -8.60
N GLY A 180 5.88 -2.82 -7.49
CA GLY A 180 7.26 -2.36 -7.39
C GLY A 180 8.27 -3.47 -7.67
N ARG A 181 8.06 -4.65 -7.10
CA ARG A 181 8.90 -5.84 -7.31
C ARG A 181 8.92 -6.27 -8.79
N ARG A 182 7.77 -6.37 -9.45
CA ARG A 182 7.69 -6.72 -10.90
C ARG A 182 8.35 -5.70 -11.80
N LYS A 183 8.20 -4.43 -11.50
CA LYS A 183 8.83 -3.33 -12.23
C LYS A 183 10.32 -3.19 -11.92
N ASN A 184 10.81 -3.92 -10.93
CA ASN A 184 12.19 -3.83 -10.46
C ASN A 184 12.61 -2.39 -10.12
N TRP A 185 11.71 -1.63 -9.52
CA TRP A 185 11.93 -0.24 -9.13
C TRP A 185 12.92 -0.11 -7.99
#